data_ed75512394d9410696dece04a1ed6ced
#
_entry.id   ed75512394d9410696dece04a1ed6ced
#
_cell.length_a   1.000
_cell.length_b   1.000
_cell.length_c   1.000
_cell.angle_alpha   90.00
_cell.angle_beta   90.00
_cell.angle_gamma   90.00
#
_symmetry.space_group_name_H-M   'P 1'
#
loop_
_entity.id
_entity.type
_entity.pdbx_description
1 polymer ?
#
loop_
_entity_poly.entity_id
_entity_poly.type
_entity_poly.pdbx_seq_one_letter_code
_entity_poly.pdbx_strand_id
1 'polypeptide(L)'
;MSTISSVPTTELASGPIDLTVVEPDGHYEVVNGKVVEKPVMGVFETWFASELFGWLQRSPGIQEHGRALSEMLFLLDAANDLKRRPDLAFVSHERWARNRPVPRTAAWEVIPDLAIEIISPTNLACQVIVKVGEYFRCGVRSVWVVYPVEEQVYVYESPTSVRILTRSDRLELPAILPGFQLPLESLFERPTASLISQDTV
;
A
#
# COMPACT_ATOMS: atom_id res chain seq x y z
N MET A 1 48.36 26.88 -20.31
CA MET A 1 48.33 25.60 -19.60
C MET A 1 47.01 25.55 -18.85
N SER A 2 46.02 24.91 -19.44
CA SER A 2 44.68 24.77 -18.85
C SER A 2 44.59 23.40 -18.23
N THR A 3 44.39 23.36 -16.92
CA THR A 3 44.13 22.15 -16.13
C THR A 3 42.67 21.76 -16.27
N ILE A 4 42.41 20.63 -16.90
CA ILE A 4 41.07 20.01 -16.98
C ILE A 4 40.84 19.28 -15.66
N SER A 5 39.89 19.77 -14.87
CA SER A 5 39.42 19.12 -13.65
C SER A 5 38.55 17.91 -14.03
N SER A 6 38.95 16.72 -13.64
CA SER A 6 38.19 15.48 -13.84
C SER A 6 37.02 15.44 -12.85
N VAL A 7 35.82 15.31 -13.39
CA VAL A 7 34.60 15.02 -12.65
C VAL A 7 34.65 13.56 -12.15
N PRO A 8 34.41 13.26 -10.85
CA PRO A 8 34.38 11.89 -10.40
C PRO A 8 33.15 11.17 -10.96
N THR A 9 33.39 10.09 -11.70
CA THR A 9 32.38 9.15 -12.13
C THR A 9 31.84 8.42 -10.90
N THR A 10 30.61 8.71 -10.53
CA THR A 10 29.89 7.97 -9.50
C THR A 10 29.60 6.58 -10.05
N GLU A 11 30.35 5.58 -9.63
CA GLU A 11 30.04 4.18 -9.87
C GLU A 11 28.65 3.86 -9.30
N LEU A 12 27.73 3.48 -10.18
CA LEU A 12 26.47 2.84 -9.79
C LEU A 12 26.84 1.53 -9.09
N ALA A 13 26.52 1.43 -7.80
CA ALA A 13 26.71 0.23 -7.00
C ALA A 13 25.82 -0.90 -7.57
N SER A 14 26.35 -1.61 -8.56
CA SER A 14 25.83 -2.90 -8.99
C SER A 14 26.44 -3.97 -8.08
N GLY A 15 25.94 -4.06 -6.85
CA GLY A 15 26.22 -5.23 -6.00
C GLY A 15 25.63 -6.49 -6.67
N PRO A 16 26.30 -7.65 -6.55
CA PRO A 16 25.73 -8.89 -7.04
C PRO A 16 24.38 -9.14 -6.35
N ILE A 17 23.39 -9.59 -7.13
CA ILE A 17 22.14 -10.09 -6.58
C ILE A 17 22.49 -11.31 -5.73
N ASP A 18 22.21 -11.26 -4.44
CA ASP A 18 22.37 -12.42 -3.56
C ASP A 18 21.29 -13.45 -3.89
N LEU A 19 21.64 -14.44 -4.68
CA LEU A 19 20.76 -15.54 -5.08
C LEU A 19 20.68 -16.65 -4.03
N THR A 20 21.31 -16.48 -2.86
CA THR A 20 21.35 -17.52 -1.82
C THR A 20 20.10 -17.51 -0.92
N VAL A 21 19.33 -16.43 -0.89
CA VAL A 21 18.04 -16.39 -0.21
C VAL A 21 16.99 -16.91 -1.20
N VAL A 22 16.63 -18.18 -1.07
CA VAL A 22 15.48 -18.74 -1.79
C VAL A 22 14.22 -18.13 -1.15
N GLU A 23 13.78 -17.01 -1.72
CA GLU A 23 12.48 -16.44 -1.35
C GLU A 23 11.39 -17.38 -1.88
N PRO A 24 10.32 -17.65 -1.12
CA PRO A 24 9.23 -18.49 -1.59
C PRO A 24 8.59 -17.88 -2.84
N ASP A 25 8.28 -18.72 -3.81
CA ASP A 25 7.46 -18.29 -4.95
C ASP A 25 6.07 -17.90 -4.46
N GLY A 26 5.54 -16.76 -4.95
CA GLY A 26 4.16 -16.37 -4.71
C GLY A 26 3.94 -15.23 -3.73
N HIS A 27 2.69 -15.10 -3.30
CA HIS A 27 2.26 -14.08 -2.34
C HIS A 27 2.45 -14.56 -0.92
N TYR A 28 3.36 -13.92 -0.18
CA TYR A 28 3.65 -14.27 1.21
C TYR A 28 3.96 -13.03 2.05
N GLU A 29 3.89 -13.22 3.34
CA GLU A 29 4.37 -12.33 4.41
C GLU A 29 5.37 -13.12 5.28
N VAL A 30 6.11 -12.46 6.15
CA VAL A 30 6.97 -13.11 7.13
C VAL A 30 6.61 -12.59 8.52
N VAL A 31 6.30 -13.48 9.45
CA VAL A 31 5.91 -13.14 10.81
C VAL A 31 6.79 -13.89 11.78
N ASN A 32 7.63 -13.17 12.53
CA ASN A 32 8.61 -13.74 13.46
C ASN A 32 9.49 -14.80 12.76
N GLY A 33 10.03 -14.45 11.58
CA GLY A 33 10.89 -15.32 10.79
C GLY A 33 10.19 -16.50 10.11
N LYS A 34 8.84 -16.59 10.19
CA LYS A 34 8.07 -17.64 9.54
C LYS A 34 7.35 -17.10 8.32
N VAL A 35 7.54 -17.76 7.20
CA VAL A 35 6.77 -17.48 5.98
C VAL A 35 5.31 -17.87 6.19
N VAL A 36 4.42 -16.94 5.90
CA VAL A 36 2.97 -17.10 5.97
C VAL A 36 2.43 -16.77 4.58
N GLU A 37 1.71 -17.71 3.98
CA GLU A 37 1.05 -17.47 2.71
C GLU A 37 0.02 -16.34 2.86
N LYS A 38 0.07 -15.37 1.93
CA LYS A 38 -0.97 -14.36 1.79
C LYS A 38 -1.93 -14.83 0.69
N PRO A 39 -3.19 -15.13 1.03
CA PRO A 39 -4.17 -15.51 0.02
C PRO A 39 -4.30 -14.42 -1.05
N VAL A 40 -4.43 -14.83 -2.30
CA VAL A 40 -4.72 -13.89 -3.39
C VAL A 40 -6.12 -13.32 -3.22
N MET A 41 -6.27 -12.04 -3.54
CA MET A 41 -7.58 -11.38 -3.53
C MET A 41 -8.50 -12.00 -4.57
N GLY A 42 -9.79 -12.07 -4.26
CA GLY A 42 -10.83 -12.39 -5.22
C GLY A 42 -10.96 -11.32 -6.31
N VAL A 43 -11.76 -11.60 -7.33
CA VAL A 43 -11.97 -10.65 -8.45
C VAL A 43 -12.53 -9.32 -7.97
N PHE A 44 -13.48 -9.36 -7.03
CA PHE A 44 -14.11 -8.14 -6.49
C PHE A 44 -13.13 -7.28 -5.68
N GLU A 45 -12.38 -7.89 -4.78
CA GLU A 45 -11.37 -7.21 -3.97
C GLU A 45 -10.24 -6.65 -4.85
N THR A 46 -9.81 -7.39 -5.87
CA THR A 46 -8.78 -6.93 -6.82
C THR A 46 -9.26 -5.73 -7.63
N TRP A 47 -10.51 -5.77 -8.11
CA TRP A 47 -11.10 -4.63 -8.81
C TRP A 47 -11.17 -3.41 -7.88
N PHE A 48 -11.62 -3.61 -6.64
CA PHE A 48 -11.74 -2.55 -5.65
C PHE A 48 -10.38 -1.94 -5.28
N ALA A 49 -9.36 -2.78 -5.11
CA ALA A 49 -7.98 -2.36 -4.91
C ALA A 49 -7.48 -1.49 -6.07
N SER A 50 -7.79 -1.89 -7.30
CA SER A 50 -7.39 -1.16 -8.51
C SER A 50 -8.05 0.21 -8.60
N GLU A 51 -9.34 0.33 -8.26
CA GLU A 51 -10.05 1.61 -8.21
C GLU A 51 -9.44 2.54 -7.14
N LEU A 52 -9.26 2.04 -5.92
CA LEU A 52 -8.67 2.82 -4.83
C LEU A 52 -7.22 3.24 -5.15
N PHE A 53 -6.42 2.35 -5.75
CA PHE A 53 -5.09 2.69 -6.24
C PHE A 53 -5.13 3.80 -7.29
N GLY A 54 -6.08 3.72 -8.23
CA GLY A 54 -6.31 4.75 -9.24
C GLY A 54 -6.64 6.12 -8.62
N TRP A 55 -7.43 6.16 -7.57
CA TRP A 55 -7.71 7.39 -6.82
C TRP A 55 -6.47 7.96 -6.15
N LEU A 56 -5.66 7.13 -5.51
CA LEU A 56 -4.38 7.56 -4.93
C LEU A 56 -3.44 8.11 -6.01
N GLN A 57 -3.30 7.44 -7.14
CA GLN A 57 -2.41 7.84 -8.23
C GLN A 57 -2.84 9.15 -8.93
N ARG A 58 -4.14 9.44 -8.95
CA ARG A 58 -4.69 10.68 -9.53
C ARG A 58 -4.74 11.83 -8.54
N SER A 59 -4.36 11.59 -7.27
CA SER A 59 -4.38 12.63 -6.24
C SER A 59 -3.48 13.81 -6.63
N PRO A 60 -3.95 15.05 -6.47
CA PRO A 60 -3.10 16.23 -6.62
C PRO A 60 -1.83 16.10 -5.78
N GLY A 61 -0.67 16.38 -6.37
CA GLY A 61 0.60 16.36 -5.65
C GLY A 61 1.13 14.97 -5.28
N ILE A 62 0.52 13.87 -5.72
CA ILE A 62 0.99 12.51 -5.38
C ILE A 62 2.49 12.34 -5.66
N GLN A 63 2.97 12.81 -6.81
CA GLN A 63 4.37 12.69 -7.20
C GLN A 63 5.32 13.62 -6.45
N GLU A 64 4.79 14.66 -5.81
CA GLU A 64 5.55 15.60 -4.99
C GLU A 64 5.69 15.07 -3.56
N HIS A 65 4.69 14.34 -3.07
CA HIS A 65 4.65 13.85 -1.70
C HIS A 65 5.18 12.42 -1.53
N GLY A 66 5.03 11.55 -2.54
CA GLY A 66 5.45 10.16 -2.40
C GLY A 66 5.01 9.26 -3.55
N ARG A 67 4.79 7.99 -3.22
CA ARG A 67 4.41 6.93 -4.16
C ARG A 67 3.34 6.05 -3.56
N ALA A 68 2.25 5.84 -4.30
CA ALA A 68 1.31 4.77 -4.01
C ALA A 68 1.82 3.46 -4.65
N LEU A 69 1.66 2.36 -3.94
CA LEU A 69 2.18 1.04 -4.28
C LEU A 69 1.10 -0.01 -4.05
N SER A 70 1.10 -1.06 -4.84
CA SER A 70 0.22 -2.22 -4.65
C SER A 70 1.05 -3.46 -4.37
N GLU A 71 0.58 -4.32 -3.46
CA GLU A 71 1.16 -5.64 -3.16
C GLU A 71 2.68 -5.63 -2.90
N MET A 72 3.21 -4.51 -2.39
CA MET A 72 4.63 -4.38 -2.06
C MET A 72 4.94 -5.06 -0.73
N LEU A 73 5.94 -5.93 -0.71
CA LEU A 73 6.46 -6.53 0.52
C LEU A 73 7.41 -5.55 1.21
N PHE A 74 7.09 -5.17 2.44
CA PHE A 74 7.89 -4.27 3.27
C PHE A 74 8.56 -5.04 4.41
N LEU A 75 9.85 -4.83 4.63
CA LEU A 75 10.54 -5.24 5.86
C LEU A 75 10.25 -4.18 6.93
N LEU A 76 9.31 -4.48 7.81
CA LEU A 76 8.85 -3.54 8.85
C LEU A 76 9.71 -3.58 10.10
N ASP A 77 10.21 -4.76 10.48
CA ASP A 77 11.03 -4.97 11.67
C ASP A 77 12.10 -6.02 11.37
N ALA A 78 13.34 -5.57 11.17
CA ALA A 78 14.46 -6.46 10.86
C ALA A 78 14.86 -7.34 12.05
N ALA A 79 14.70 -6.86 13.29
CA ALA A 79 15.08 -7.61 14.48
C ALA A 79 14.19 -8.84 14.72
N ASN A 80 12.91 -8.73 14.35
CA ASN A 80 11.93 -9.81 14.48
C ASN A 80 11.60 -10.49 13.15
N ASP A 81 12.31 -10.15 12.06
CA ASP A 81 12.02 -10.58 10.70
C ASP A 81 10.52 -10.50 10.40
N LEU A 82 9.96 -9.29 10.56
CA LEU A 82 8.57 -9.00 10.24
C LEU A 82 8.48 -8.34 8.88
N LYS A 83 7.87 -9.05 7.93
CA LYS A 83 7.58 -8.51 6.60
C LYS A 83 6.08 -8.57 6.36
N ARG A 84 5.48 -7.46 5.98
CA ARG A 84 4.06 -7.36 5.64
C ARG A 84 3.89 -6.87 4.20
N ARG A 85 2.84 -7.37 3.58
CA ARG A 85 2.45 -7.03 2.20
C ARG A 85 1.01 -6.48 2.24
N PRO A 86 0.83 -5.19 2.53
CA PRO A 86 -0.50 -4.58 2.43
C PRO A 86 -1.00 -4.61 0.99
N ASP A 87 -2.31 -4.64 0.79
CA ASP A 87 -2.90 -4.60 -0.55
C ASP A 87 -2.52 -3.32 -1.28
N LEU A 88 -2.56 -2.17 -0.58
CA LEU A 88 -2.03 -0.90 -1.05
C LEU A 88 -1.20 -0.22 0.05
N ALA A 89 -0.26 0.61 -0.37
CA ALA A 89 0.55 1.40 0.54
C ALA A 89 0.89 2.77 -0.05
N PHE A 90 1.26 3.72 0.81
CA PHE A 90 1.88 4.98 0.40
C PHE A 90 3.18 5.19 1.15
N VAL A 91 4.25 5.51 0.42
CA VAL A 91 5.56 5.84 0.96
C VAL A 91 5.90 7.28 0.58
N SER A 92 6.04 8.14 1.58
CA SER A 92 6.38 9.55 1.36
C SER A 92 7.84 9.73 0.93
N HIS A 93 8.14 10.87 0.32
CA HIS A 93 9.51 11.26 0.00
C HIS A 93 10.34 11.60 1.23
N GLU A 94 9.71 11.83 2.38
CA GLU A 94 10.38 11.93 3.68
C GLU A 94 11.03 10.61 4.08
N ARG A 95 10.36 9.48 3.81
CA ARG A 95 10.85 8.14 4.13
C ARG A 95 11.76 7.55 3.05
N TRP A 96 11.48 7.88 1.80
CA TRP A 96 12.28 7.43 0.66
C TRP A 96 12.41 8.54 -0.38
N ALA A 97 13.52 9.25 -0.37
CA ALA A 97 13.75 10.39 -1.23
C ALA A 97 13.43 10.09 -2.71
N ARG A 98 12.86 11.06 -3.42
CA ARG A 98 12.40 10.91 -4.80
C ARG A 98 13.48 10.39 -5.75
N ASN A 99 14.71 10.84 -5.56
CA ASN A 99 15.88 10.48 -6.38
C ASN A 99 16.60 9.21 -5.89
N ARG A 100 16.18 8.62 -4.77
CA ARG A 100 16.76 7.36 -4.28
C ARG A 100 16.19 6.21 -5.10
N PRO A 101 17.04 5.37 -5.73
CA PRO A 101 16.56 4.23 -6.51
C PRO A 101 15.85 3.22 -5.60
N VAL A 102 14.82 2.58 -6.14
CA VAL A 102 14.13 1.46 -5.47
C VAL A 102 15.11 0.27 -5.45
N PRO A 103 15.27 -0.41 -4.28
CA PRO A 103 16.20 -1.53 -4.17
C PRO A 103 15.73 -2.73 -5.00
N ARG A 104 16.69 -3.60 -5.38
CA ARG A 104 16.42 -4.85 -6.09
C ARG A 104 16.41 -6.04 -5.11
N THR A 105 15.72 -5.87 -4.00
CA THR A 105 15.55 -6.88 -2.94
C THR A 105 14.12 -7.41 -2.96
N ALA A 106 13.90 -8.59 -2.39
CA ALA A 106 12.55 -9.18 -2.31
C ALA A 106 11.59 -8.35 -1.45
N ALA A 107 12.09 -7.76 -0.36
CA ALA A 107 11.33 -6.85 0.50
C ALA A 107 11.97 -5.46 0.49
N TRP A 108 11.12 -4.44 0.52
CA TRP A 108 11.59 -3.06 0.64
C TRP A 108 11.77 -2.68 2.11
N GLU A 109 13.01 -2.34 2.46
CA GLU A 109 13.38 -1.90 3.82
C GLU A 109 13.01 -0.42 4.03
N VAL A 110 11.71 -0.18 4.10
CA VAL A 110 11.12 1.12 4.41
C VAL A 110 9.78 0.89 5.11
N ILE A 111 9.45 1.75 6.06
CA ILE A 111 8.13 1.74 6.70
C ILE A 111 7.19 2.62 5.85
N PRO A 112 6.07 2.13 5.33
CA PRO A 112 5.12 2.97 4.63
C PRO A 112 4.45 3.97 5.59
N ASP A 113 4.02 5.13 5.07
CA ASP A 113 3.24 6.09 5.87
C ASP A 113 1.78 5.65 6.01
N LEU A 114 1.26 5.00 4.98
CA LEU A 114 -0.09 4.43 4.95
C LEU A 114 -0.01 2.97 4.51
N ALA A 115 -0.69 2.09 5.23
CA ALA A 115 -1.02 0.73 4.82
C ALA A 115 -2.52 0.58 4.64
N ILE A 116 -2.95 -0.13 3.60
CA ILE A 116 -4.37 -0.37 3.31
C ILE A 116 -4.56 -1.88 3.12
N GLU A 117 -5.50 -2.43 3.87
CA GLU A 117 -5.96 -3.82 3.77
C GLU A 117 -7.39 -3.83 3.24
N ILE A 118 -7.65 -4.61 2.20
CA ILE A 118 -8.99 -4.78 1.62
C ILE A 118 -9.53 -6.13 2.06
N ILE A 119 -10.61 -6.10 2.81
CA ILE A 119 -11.12 -7.27 3.51
C ILE A 119 -12.09 -8.05 2.61
N SER A 120 -11.80 -9.33 2.48
CA SER A 120 -12.73 -10.32 1.91
C SER A 120 -13.55 -11.00 3.01
N PRO A 121 -14.68 -11.63 2.68
CA PRO A 121 -15.50 -12.35 3.65
C PRO A 121 -14.77 -13.50 4.37
N THR A 122 -13.62 -13.95 3.85
CA THR A 122 -12.82 -15.03 4.45
C THR A 122 -11.77 -14.54 5.44
N ASN A 123 -11.54 -13.24 5.56
CA ASN A 123 -10.56 -12.69 6.49
C ASN A 123 -11.06 -12.78 7.94
N LEU A 124 -10.19 -13.24 8.84
CA LEU A 124 -10.51 -13.30 10.27
C LEU A 124 -10.24 -11.94 10.92
N ALA A 125 -11.22 -11.42 11.63
CA ALA A 125 -11.12 -10.12 12.32
C ALA A 125 -9.90 -10.03 13.26
N CYS A 126 -9.55 -11.13 13.96
CA CYS A 126 -8.38 -11.17 14.83
C CYS A 126 -7.07 -10.96 14.06
N GLN A 127 -6.94 -11.48 12.85
CA GLN A 127 -5.75 -11.29 12.02
C GLN A 127 -5.63 -9.83 11.56
N VAL A 128 -6.74 -9.19 11.21
CA VAL A 128 -6.77 -7.78 10.85
C VAL A 128 -6.30 -6.90 12.01
N ILE A 129 -6.83 -7.14 13.22
CA ILE A 129 -6.44 -6.39 14.42
C ILE A 129 -4.95 -6.56 14.74
N VAL A 130 -4.40 -7.77 14.60
CA VAL A 130 -2.97 -8.03 14.79
C VAL A 130 -2.14 -7.25 13.79
N LYS A 131 -2.49 -7.28 12.49
CA LYS A 131 -1.79 -6.50 11.46
C LYS A 131 -1.81 -4.99 11.74
N VAL A 132 -2.98 -4.44 12.10
CA VAL A 132 -3.11 -3.02 12.48
C VAL A 132 -2.14 -2.68 13.62
N GLY A 133 -2.10 -3.50 14.68
CA GLY A 133 -1.18 -3.31 15.80
C GLY A 133 0.29 -3.37 15.39
N GLU A 134 0.67 -4.28 14.49
CA GLU A 134 2.02 -4.41 13.98
C GLU A 134 2.43 -3.22 13.12
N TYR A 135 1.56 -2.74 12.23
CA TYR A 135 1.82 -1.56 11.41
C TYR A 135 2.15 -0.34 12.29
N PHE A 136 1.33 -0.05 13.29
CA PHE A 136 1.60 1.08 14.19
C PHE A 136 2.85 0.88 15.05
N ARG A 137 3.08 -0.32 15.58
CA ARG A 137 4.29 -0.62 16.35
C ARG A 137 5.56 -0.37 15.52
N CYS A 138 5.50 -0.65 14.23
CA CYS A 138 6.62 -0.41 13.31
C CYS A 138 6.69 1.04 12.80
N GLY A 139 5.73 1.90 13.12
CA GLY A 139 5.76 3.32 12.79
C GLY A 139 5.02 3.71 11.51
N VAL A 140 4.08 2.91 11.04
CA VAL A 140 3.08 3.32 10.04
C VAL A 140 2.21 4.40 10.66
N ARG A 141 1.90 5.46 9.91
CA ARG A 141 1.20 6.66 10.45
C ARG A 141 -0.31 6.55 10.35
N SER A 142 -0.82 5.81 9.38
CA SER A 142 -2.25 5.55 9.20
C SER A 142 -2.46 4.16 8.62
N VAL A 143 -3.51 3.47 9.06
CA VAL A 143 -3.92 2.18 8.50
C VAL A 143 -5.38 2.26 8.11
N TRP A 144 -5.69 1.91 6.87
CA TRP A 144 -7.06 1.81 6.41
C TRP A 144 -7.44 0.34 6.25
N VAL A 145 -8.56 -0.02 6.82
CA VAL A 145 -9.16 -1.34 6.63
C VAL A 145 -10.48 -1.14 5.90
N VAL A 146 -10.51 -1.59 4.66
CA VAL A 146 -11.63 -1.38 3.74
C VAL A 146 -12.51 -2.61 3.72
N TYR A 147 -13.80 -2.44 3.92
CA TYR A 147 -14.83 -3.46 3.87
C TYR A 147 -15.74 -3.18 2.66
N PRO A 148 -15.41 -3.74 1.47
CA PRO A 148 -16.12 -3.40 0.24
C PRO A 148 -17.59 -3.82 0.23
N VAL A 149 -17.93 -4.93 0.90
CA VAL A 149 -19.30 -5.47 0.97
C VAL A 149 -20.17 -4.61 1.85
N GLU A 150 -19.64 -4.15 2.99
CA GLU A 150 -20.31 -3.30 3.98
C GLU A 150 -20.28 -1.83 3.59
N GLU A 151 -19.56 -1.47 2.52
CA GLU A 151 -19.35 -0.09 2.08
C GLU A 151 -18.79 0.81 3.20
N GLN A 152 -17.77 0.30 3.92
CA GLN A 152 -17.16 0.99 5.05
C GLN A 152 -15.63 1.04 4.91
N VAL A 153 -15.04 2.13 5.43
CA VAL A 153 -13.59 2.29 5.60
C VAL A 153 -13.28 2.62 7.05
N TYR A 154 -12.50 1.77 7.69
CA TYR A 154 -12.01 1.98 9.04
C TYR A 154 -10.65 2.66 8.95
N VAL A 155 -10.60 3.93 9.32
CA VAL A 155 -9.39 4.77 9.32
C VAL A 155 -8.81 4.75 10.72
N TYR A 156 -7.75 3.97 10.91
CA TYR A 156 -6.99 3.93 12.15
C TYR A 156 -5.93 5.04 12.15
N GLU A 157 -5.90 5.83 13.22
CA GLU A 157 -4.89 6.84 13.53
C GLU A 157 -3.94 6.36 14.64
N SER A 158 -4.34 5.33 15.37
CA SER A 158 -3.56 4.55 16.33
C SER A 158 -4.19 3.16 16.50
N PRO A 159 -3.55 2.21 17.20
CA PRO A 159 -4.15 0.89 17.46
C PRO A 159 -5.50 0.95 18.22
N THR A 160 -5.78 2.07 18.90
CA THR A 160 -6.97 2.26 19.74
C THR A 160 -7.87 3.41 19.29
N SER A 161 -7.51 4.12 18.21
CA SER A 161 -8.30 5.21 17.65
C SER A 161 -8.68 4.89 16.22
N VAL A 162 -9.96 4.70 15.97
CA VAL A 162 -10.52 4.40 14.65
C VAL A 162 -11.72 5.28 14.36
N ARG A 163 -11.76 5.82 13.13
CA ARG A 163 -12.96 6.44 12.56
C ARG A 163 -13.55 5.51 11.52
N ILE A 164 -14.83 5.24 11.60
CA ILE A 164 -15.56 4.43 10.62
C ILE A 164 -16.24 5.40 9.65
N LEU A 165 -15.86 5.31 8.40
CA LEU A 165 -16.45 6.08 7.31
C LEU A 165 -17.37 5.17 6.51
N THR A 166 -18.48 5.74 6.07
CA THR A 166 -19.52 5.08 5.27
C THR A 166 -19.59 5.68 3.86
N ARG A 167 -20.42 5.12 3.01
CA ARG A 167 -20.60 5.57 1.61
C ARG A 167 -20.81 7.10 1.48
N SER A 168 -21.52 7.73 2.43
CA SER A 168 -21.81 9.17 2.37
C SER A 168 -20.66 10.07 2.81
N ASP A 169 -19.57 9.48 3.32
CA ASP A 169 -18.44 10.21 3.84
C ASP A 169 -17.35 10.44 2.77
N ARG A 170 -16.34 11.23 3.15
CA ARG A 170 -15.16 11.49 2.35
C ARG A 170 -13.91 10.97 3.06
N LEU A 171 -13.09 10.24 2.33
CA LEU A 171 -11.80 9.76 2.81
C LEU A 171 -10.73 10.79 2.48
N GLU A 172 -9.98 11.21 3.48
CA GLU A 172 -8.93 12.23 3.39
C GLU A 172 -7.67 11.76 4.10
N LEU A 173 -6.51 12.31 3.70
CA LEU A 173 -5.21 11.95 4.26
C LEU A 173 -4.31 13.20 4.41
N PRO A 174 -4.78 14.28 5.07
CA PRO A 174 -4.14 15.58 5.02
C PRO A 174 -2.71 15.60 5.59
N ALA A 175 -2.42 14.76 6.59
CA ALA A 175 -1.10 14.70 7.23
C ALA A 175 -0.04 13.94 6.42
N ILE A 176 -0.42 13.16 5.40
CA ILE A 176 0.47 12.29 4.63
C ILE A 176 0.43 12.66 3.15
N LEU A 177 -0.76 12.87 2.60
CA LEU A 177 -1.00 13.26 1.23
C LEU A 177 -1.96 14.44 1.17
N PRO A 178 -1.47 15.68 1.36
CA PRO A 178 -2.29 16.88 1.31
C PRO A 178 -3.04 17.00 -0.02
N GLY A 179 -4.32 17.33 0.06
CA GLY A 179 -5.19 17.46 -1.12
C GLY A 179 -5.83 16.16 -1.59
N PHE A 180 -5.45 15.00 -1.04
CA PHE A 180 -6.19 13.76 -1.31
C PHE A 180 -7.59 13.83 -0.72
N GLN A 181 -8.59 13.66 -1.58
CA GLN A 181 -9.99 13.63 -1.22
C GLN A 181 -10.71 12.60 -2.08
N LEU A 182 -11.30 11.60 -1.45
CA LEU A 182 -12.06 10.56 -2.12
C LEU A 182 -13.48 10.51 -1.54
N PRO A 183 -14.50 10.96 -2.29
CA PRO A 183 -15.89 10.68 -1.92
C PRO A 183 -16.12 9.17 -1.95
N LEU A 184 -16.49 8.57 -0.83
CA LEU A 184 -16.68 7.12 -0.75
C LEU A 184 -17.84 6.62 -1.58
N GLU A 185 -18.81 7.48 -1.86
CA GLU A 185 -19.86 7.18 -2.85
C GLU A 185 -19.27 6.80 -4.20
N SER A 186 -18.27 7.54 -4.70
CA SER A 186 -17.60 7.26 -5.97
C SER A 186 -16.77 5.97 -5.94
N LEU A 187 -16.23 5.60 -4.78
CA LEU A 187 -15.48 4.35 -4.62
C LEU A 187 -16.40 3.14 -4.57
N PHE A 188 -17.53 3.26 -3.89
CA PHE A 188 -18.52 2.19 -3.71
C PHE A 188 -19.59 2.16 -4.83
N GLU A 189 -19.56 3.11 -5.76
CA GLU A 189 -20.42 3.09 -6.93
C GLU A 189 -20.07 1.91 -7.83
N ARG A 190 -20.93 0.91 -7.86
CA ARG A 190 -20.77 -0.21 -8.78
C ARG A 190 -21.17 0.23 -10.18
N PRO A 191 -20.42 -0.13 -11.24
CA PRO A 191 -20.90 0.09 -12.59
C PRO A 191 -22.24 -0.61 -12.73
N THR A 192 -23.32 0.14 -12.74
CA THR A 192 -24.61 -0.40 -13.15
C THR A 192 -24.47 -0.75 -14.62
N ALA A 193 -24.73 -2.02 -14.97
CA ALA A 193 -24.89 -2.39 -16.35
C ALA A 193 -25.96 -1.45 -16.93
N SER A 194 -25.55 -0.49 -17.74
CA SER A 194 -26.48 0.29 -18.55
C SER A 194 -27.31 -0.73 -19.31
N LEU A 195 -28.61 -0.73 -19.04
CA LEU A 195 -29.55 -1.51 -19.82
C LEU A 195 -29.30 -1.10 -21.28
N ILE A 196 -28.64 -1.99 -22.02
CA ILE A 196 -28.60 -1.87 -23.47
C ILE A 196 -30.06 -1.88 -23.87
N SER A 197 -30.57 -0.71 -24.27
CA SER A 197 -31.90 -0.58 -24.85
C SER A 197 -31.92 -1.56 -26.01
N GLN A 198 -32.66 -2.65 -25.86
CA GLN A 198 -33.04 -3.49 -26.98
C GLN A 198 -34.07 -2.66 -27.76
N ASP A 199 -33.59 -1.73 -28.55
CA ASP A 199 -34.40 -1.23 -29.65
C ASP A 199 -34.48 -2.36 -30.70
N THR A 200 -35.56 -3.10 -30.59
CA THR A 200 -36.00 -4.06 -31.56
C THR A 200 -36.44 -3.31 -32.81
N VAL A 201 -35.80 -3.61 -33.92
CA VAL A 201 -36.34 -3.39 -35.27
C VAL A 201 -37.05 -4.64 -35.73
#